data_790fee3975eb77963fc07399c55cb8f9
#
_entry.id   790fee3975eb77963fc07399c55cb8f9
#
_cell.length_a   1.000
_cell.length_b   1.000
_cell.length_c   1.000
_cell.angle_alpha   90.00
_cell.angle_beta   90.00
_cell.angle_gamma   90.00
#
_symmetry.space_group_name_H-M   'P 1'
#
loop_
_entity.id
_entity.type
_entity.pdbx_description
1 polymer ?
#
loop_
_entity_poly.entity_id
_entity_poly.type
_entity_poly.pdbx_seq_one_letter_code
_entity_poly.pdbx_strand_id
1 'polypeptide(L)'
;MDKELYIGVDVSKQTLDLAYYDGESIDWKKAHIKVSNNNAGFKKIGSWVAKVSKGFDIVLFCMEYTGLYTQNFRLWLEEKHYIYRMVEPRKMHRFEPDLDDGLRSLDRIKTDELDSFRIAIYCEQNHRKILRNPSKLPPPVYFKLKRLLAERKQTVKQSVLYKQQLHDICAYDTDLSVERKNGQLKTLNDALKGIDNEIDMYIKEDADISKNFSLLTSIPGIGRVVALETIVLTENFMAIDNPRKYACYIGVAPFKKESGTSVRKGSSVSKKGFKQAKADLSIACLVCMQHIPNIRDYWERKRKEKCSGIVFNAIKFKVILRMFAVIKRGTPYVETDNYRNGKNKQPEVN
;
A
#
# COMPACT_ATOMS: atom_id res chain seq x y z
N MET A 1 36.45 2.88 9.92
CA MET A 1 35.07 2.50 9.66
C MET A 1 34.23 3.20 10.70
N ASP A 2 33.15 3.85 10.28
CA ASP A 2 32.22 4.50 11.20
C ASP A 2 31.62 3.45 12.13
N LYS A 3 31.58 3.74 13.42
CA LYS A 3 30.95 2.86 14.39
C LYS A 3 29.43 3.02 14.31
N GLU A 4 28.75 1.92 14.09
CA GLU A 4 27.29 1.90 13.88
C GLU A 4 26.57 1.27 15.08
N LEU A 5 25.45 1.89 15.51
CA LEU A 5 24.53 1.36 16.50
C LEU A 5 23.20 1.00 15.83
N TYR A 6 22.73 -0.19 16.09
CA TYR A 6 21.52 -0.74 15.47
C TYR A 6 20.39 -0.81 16.49
N ILE A 7 19.27 -0.16 16.19
CA ILE A 7 18.09 -0.13 17.06
C ILE A 7 16.93 -0.82 16.37
N GLY A 8 16.48 -1.91 16.97
CA GLY A 8 15.26 -2.62 16.57
C GLY A 8 14.07 -2.09 17.36
N VAL A 9 12.93 -1.94 16.68
CA VAL A 9 11.70 -1.42 17.28
C VAL A 9 10.55 -2.34 16.95
N ASP A 10 9.94 -2.93 17.98
CA ASP A 10 8.63 -3.54 17.87
C ASP A 10 7.56 -2.50 18.20
N VAL A 11 6.55 -2.39 17.31
CA VAL A 11 5.57 -1.30 17.35
C VAL A 11 4.18 -1.84 17.61
N SER A 12 3.62 -1.49 18.75
CA SER A 12 2.21 -1.73 19.06
C SER A 12 1.37 -0.43 19.02
N LYS A 13 0.08 -0.56 19.19
CA LYS A 13 -0.85 0.58 19.25
C LYS A 13 -0.50 1.54 20.41
N GLN A 14 -0.17 1.01 21.57
CA GLN A 14 0.02 1.78 22.80
C GLN A 14 1.47 1.94 23.21
N THR A 15 2.34 1.00 22.82
CA THR A 15 3.73 0.93 23.27
C THR A 15 4.69 0.72 22.11
N LEU A 16 5.92 1.14 22.34
CA LEU A 16 7.08 0.81 21.53
C LEU A 16 8.07 0.08 22.43
N ASP A 17 8.53 -1.08 21.97
CA ASP A 17 9.60 -1.83 22.57
C ASP A 17 10.84 -1.66 21.71
N LEU A 18 11.94 -1.11 22.28
CA LEU A 18 13.17 -0.84 21.56
C LEU A 18 14.32 -1.62 22.19
N ALA A 19 15.17 -2.20 21.35
CA ALA A 19 16.43 -2.76 21.80
C ALA A 19 17.56 -2.30 20.89
N TYR A 20 18.78 -2.15 21.44
CA TYR A 20 19.95 -1.85 20.64
C TYR A 20 20.89 -3.04 20.54
N TYR A 21 21.69 -3.05 19.48
CA TYR A 21 22.75 -4.01 19.21
C TYR A 21 23.94 -3.25 18.58
N ASP A 22 25.14 -3.52 19.01
CA ASP A 22 26.38 -2.86 18.55
C ASP A 22 27.27 -3.74 17.67
N GLY A 23 26.80 -4.96 17.35
CA GLY A 23 27.58 -5.95 16.59
C GLY A 23 28.37 -6.92 17.48
N GLU A 24 28.36 -6.72 18.80
CA GLU A 24 29.02 -7.60 19.78
C GLU A 24 27.97 -8.32 20.65
N SER A 25 28.42 -9.24 21.49
CA SER A 25 27.52 -9.97 22.41
C SER A 25 27.03 -9.04 23.52
N ILE A 26 25.73 -8.74 23.53
CA ILE A 26 25.09 -7.89 24.54
C ILE A 26 24.07 -8.71 25.33
N ASP A 27 23.95 -8.39 26.63
CA ASP A 27 22.83 -8.81 27.46
C ASP A 27 21.54 -8.09 26.96
N TRP A 28 20.76 -8.75 26.13
CA TRP A 28 19.54 -8.21 25.50
C TRP A 28 18.54 -7.61 26.50
N LYS A 29 18.51 -8.10 27.75
CA LYS A 29 17.65 -7.58 28.81
C LYS A 29 18.06 -6.18 29.24
N LYS A 30 19.36 -5.88 29.21
CA LYS A 30 19.88 -4.54 29.54
C LYS A 30 19.85 -3.58 28.36
N ALA A 31 19.74 -4.11 27.15
CA ALA A 31 19.69 -3.32 25.92
C ALA A 31 18.28 -2.82 25.55
N HIS A 32 17.26 -3.11 26.35
CA HIS A 32 15.85 -2.86 26.04
C HIS A 32 15.26 -1.68 26.80
N ILE A 33 14.30 -0.99 26.17
CA ILE A 33 13.42 0.02 26.77
C ILE A 33 12.00 -0.12 26.22
N LYS A 34 11.01 -0.05 27.11
CA LYS A 34 9.58 0.02 26.74
C LYS A 34 9.04 1.40 27.03
N VAL A 35 8.38 2.02 26.05
CA VAL A 35 7.81 3.38 26.18
C VAL A 35 6.42 3.45 25.56
N SER A 36 5.64 4.49 25.89
CA SER A 36 4.36 4.76 25.25
C SER A 36 4.54 5.23 23.80
N ASN A 37 3.68 4.80 22.88
CA ASN A 37 3.69 5.23 21.47
C ASN A 37 3.03 6.62 21.31
N ASN A 38 3.64 7.64 21.90
CA ASN A 38 3.23 9.04 21.89
C ASN A 38 4.43 9.98 22.11
N ASN A 39 4.18 11.29 22.03
CA ASN A 39 5.23 12.31 22.18
C ASN A 39 6.03 12.21 23.49
N ALA A 40 5.40 11.81 24.60
CA ALA A 40 6.11 11.64 25.87
C ALA A 40 7.07 10.43 25.82
N GLY A 41 6.65 9.33 25.20
CA GLY A 41 7.51 8.17 24.94
C GLY A 41 8.65 8.52 23.99
N PHE A 42 8.39 9.28 22.92
CA PHE A 42 9.42 9.69 21.96
C PHE A 42 10.52 10.56 22.60
N LYS A 43 10.16 11.43 23.55
CA LYS A 43 11.16 12.17 24.35
C LYS A 43 12.05 11.22 25.17
N LYS A 44 11.46 10.19 25.79
CA LYS A 44 12.22 9.17 26.53
C LYS A 44 13.15 8.38 25.60
N ILE A 45 12.69 8.03 24.40
CA ILE A 45 13.54 7.40 23.38
C ILE A 45 14.73 8.30 23.03
N GLY A 46 14.49 9.59 22.79
CA GLY A 46 15.56 10.53 22.47
C GLY A 46 16.66 10.58 23.56
N SER A 47 16.26 10.65 24.84
CA SER A 47 17.19 10.63 25.96
C SER A 47 17.94 9.29 26.08
N TRP A 48 17.24 8.17 25.84
CA TRP A 48 17.83 6.84 25.88
C TRP A 48 18.82 6.64 24.73
N VAL A 49 18.45 7.02 23.50
CA VAL A 49 19.34 6.97 22.34
C VAL A 49 20.59 7.79 22.57
N ALA A 50 20.47 9.02 23.05
CA ALA A 50 21.62 9.88 23.36
C ALA A 50 22.58 9.26 24.40
N LYS A 51 22.06 8.40 25.30
CA LYS A 51 22.89 7.67 26.27
C LYS A 51 23.60 6.47 25.63
N VAL A 52 22.89 5.66 24.86
CA VAL A 52 23.41 4.38 24.30
C VAL A 52 24.27 4.59 23.05
N SER A 53 24.08 5.71 22.33
CA SER A 53 24.84 6.03 21.13
C SER A 53 26.18 6.73 21.39
N LYS A 54 26.59 6.89 22.64
CA LYS A 54 27.89 7.49 22.95
C LYS A 54 29.04 6.66 22.38
N GLY A 55 29.84 7.28 21.51
CA GLY A 55 30.95 6.61 20.82
C GLY A 55 30.60 5.90 19.52
N PHE A 56 29.37 6.09 19.03
CA PHE A 56 28.92 5.66 17.71
C PHE A 56 28.71 6.86 16.80
N ASP A 57 29.08 6.70 15.53
CA ASP A 57 28.98 7.76 14.52
C ASP A 57 27.60 7.75 13.84
N ILE A 58 27.00 6.56 13.69
CA ILE A 58 25.74 6.35 13.00
C ILE A 58 24.76 5.54 13.85
N VAL A 59 23.52 5.98 13.92
CA VAL A 59 22.41 5.23 14.56
C VAL A 59 21.40 4.83 13.51
N LEU A 60 21.17 3.52 13.37
CA LEU A 60 20.23 2.94 12.40
C LEU A 60 19.03 2.33 13.11
N PHE A 61 17.83 2.71 12.67
CA PHE A 61 16.61 2.12 13.19
C PHE A 61 16.03 1.11 12.20
N CYS A 62 15.59 -0.03 12.70
CA CYS A 62 14.73 -0.96 11.97
C CYS A 62 13.43 -1.19 12.72
N MET A 63 12.33 -1.29 11.99
CA MET A 63 11.03 -1.62 12.58
C MET A 63 10.18 -2.43 11.61
N GLU A 64 9.31 -3.28 12.15
CA GLU A 64 8.36 -4.02 11.34
C GLU A 64 7.21 -3.09 10.90
N TYR A 65 6.70 -3.31 9.68
CA TYR A 65 5.58 -2.54 9.15
C TYR A 65 4.26 -2.98 9.80
N THR A 66 3.79 -2.24 10.79
CA THR A 66 2.52 -2.47 11.51
C THR A 66 1.42 -1.47 11.13
N GLY A 67 1.50 -0.87 9.95
CA GLY A 67 0.47 0.02 9.42
C GLY A 67 0.44 1.40 10.09
N LEU A 68 -0.73 1.79 10.63
CA LEU A 68 -0.94 3.14 11.19
C LEU A 68 -0.11 3.43 12.44
N TYR A 69 0.20 2.41 13.23
CA TYR A 69 0.84 2.58 14.54
C TYR A 69 2.31 3.06 14.43
N THR A 70 2.96 2.81 13.29
CA THR A 70 4.33 3.27 13.03
C THR A 70 4.40 4.72 12.58
N GLN A 71 3.29 5.36 12.19
CA GLN A 71 3.31 6.63 11.47
C GLN A 71 3.88 7.77 12.32
N ASN A 72 3.40 7.94 13.56
CA ASN A 72 3.85 9.03 14.43
C ASN A 72 5.32 8.86 14.83
N PHE A 73 5.75 7.63 15.05
CA PHE A 73 7.15 7.36 15.37
C PHE A 73 8.08 7.64 14.17
N ARG A 74 7.66 7.31 12.95
CA ARG A 74 8.40 7.64 11.72
C ARG A 74 8.53 9.14 11.52
N LEU A 75 7.45 9.91 11.77
CA LEU A 75 7.51 11.39 11.74
C LEU A 75 8.59 11.91 12.71
N TRP A 76 8.58 11.40 13.93
CA TRP A 76 9.58 11.77 14.93
C TRP A 76 11.01 11.38 14.50
N LEU A 77 11.22 10.21 13.89
CA LEU A 77 12.53 9.81 13.37
C LEU A 77 13.03 10.75 12.28
N GLU A 78 12.16 11.18 11.36
CA GLU A 78 12.52 12.14 10.30
C GLU A 78 12.78 13.54 10.83
N GLU A 79 11.99 14.03 11.81
CA GLU A 79 12.24 15.29 12.51
C GLU A 79 13.61 15.30 13.23
N LYS A 80 14.05 14.14 13.71
CA LYS A 80 15.36 13.94 14.36
C LYS A 80 16.49 13.54 13.39
N HIS A 81 16.19 13.46 12.10
CA HIS A 81 17.13 13.05 11.04
C HIS A 81 17.75 11.66 11.26
N TYR A 82 17.05 10.75 11.96
CA TYR A 82 17.48 9.37 12.10
C TYR A 82 17.28 8.56 10.83
N ILE A 83 18.25 7.73 10.49
CA ILE A 83 18.15 6.78 9.40
C ILE A 83 17.33 5.57 9.87
N TYR A 84 16.29 5.22 9.12
CA TYR A 84 15.47 4.07 9.49
C TYR A 84 15.05 3.22 8.29
N ARG A 85 14.70 1.96 8.56
CA ARG A 85 14.15 1.03 7.59
C ARG A 85 12.89 0.35 8.11
N MET A 86 11.85 0.40 7.26
CA MET A 86 10.65 -0.42 7.44
C MET A 86 10.91 -1.80 6.87
N VAL A 87 10.69 -2.85 7.66
CA VAL A 87 10.89 -4.24 7.26
C VAL A 87 9.55 -4.92 7.05
N GLU A 88 9.45 -5.68 5.99
CA GLU A 88 8.23 -6.45 5.70
C GLU A 88 8.08 -7.58 6.74
N PRO A 89 6.88 -7.76 7.39
CA PRO A 89 6.65 -8.77 8.43
C PRO A 89 7.10 -10.18 8.04
N ARG A 90 6.96 -10.55 6.79
CA ARG A 90 7.39 -11.87 6.29
C ARG A 90 8.89 -12.06 6.28
N LYS A 91 9.66 -10.98 6.11
CA LYS A 91 11.12 -11.05 6.17
C LYS A 91 11.56 -11.27 7.60
N MET A 92 10.90 -10.57 8.54
CA MET A 92 11.15 -10.77 9.97
C MET A 92 10.79 -12.19 10.43
N HIS A 93 9.61 -12.68 10.03
CA HIS A 93 9.18 -14.05 10.37
C HIS A 93 10.10 -15.16 9.81
N ARG A 94 10.83 -14.91 8.73
CA ARG A 94 11.78 -15.85 8.11
C ARG A 94 13.20 -15.59 8.53
N PHE A 95 13.42 -14.56 9.29
CA PHE A 95 14.73 -14.19 9.76
C PHE A 95 15.07 -15.04 10.98
N GLU A 96 16.02 -15.92 10.81
CA GLU A 96 16.69 -16.67 11.88
C GLU A 96 18.02 -15.99 12.08
N PRO A 97 18.25 -15.28 13.19
CA PRO A 97 19.54 -14.68 13.47
C PRO A 97 20.58 -15.79 13.65
N ASP A 98 21.75 -15.63 13.03
CA ASP A 98 22.90 -16.47 13.30
C ASP A 98 23.47 -16.06 14.66
N LEU A 99 23.02 -16.74 15.69
CA LEU A 99 23.36 -16.47 17.08
C LEU A 99 24.09 -17.68 17.64
N ASP A 100 25.11 -17.45 18.43
CA ASP A 100 25.80 -18.49 19.18
C ASP A 100 24.84 -19.35 20.00
N ASP A 101 25.18 -20.61 20.23
CA ASP A 101 24.31 -21.68 20.78
C ASP A 101 23.49 -21.30 22.02
N GLY A 102 23.92 -20.33 22.81
CA GLY A 102 23.18 -19.83 23.98
C GLY A 102 21.87 -19.07 23.67
N LEU A 103 21.75 -18.50 22.47
CA LEU A 103 20.59 -17.71 22.06
C LEU A 103 19.60 -18.51 21.18
N ARG A 104 20.00 -19.67 20.67
CA ARG A 104 19.09 -20.58 19.91
C ARG A 104 17.90 -21.07 20.73
N SER A 105 18.01 -21.10 22.06
CA SER A 105 16.90 -21.43 22.98
C SER A 105 15.79 -20.37 22.98
N LEU A 106 16.08 -19.15 22.49
CA LEU A 106 15.14 -18.02 22.43
C LEU A 106 14.10 -18.14 21.33
N ASP A 107 14.26 -19.03 20.34
CA ASP A 107 13.28 -19.28 19.27
C ASP A 107 11.91 -19.78 19.78
N ARG A 108 11.85 -20.26 21.01
CA ARG A 108 10.60 -20.73 21.67
C ARG A 108 9.94 -19.66 22.54
N ILE A 109 10.64 -18.58 22.86
CA ILE A 109 10.13 -17.51 23.74
C ILE A 109 9.76 -16.33 22.85
N LYS A 110 8.48 -15.97 22.84
CA LYS A 110 7.98 -14.79 22.14
C LYS A 110 7.65 -13.72 23.17
N THR A 111 8.48 -12.68 23.24
CA THR A 111 8.24 -11.46 24.02
C THR A 111 8.55 -10.25 23.16
N ASP A 112 7.87 -9.13 23.39
CA ASP A 112 8.08 -7.87 22.65
C ASP A 112 9.54 -7.38 22.78
N GLU A 113 10.18 -7.64 23.94
CA GLU A 113 11.58 -7.34 24.20
C GLU A 113 12.51 -8.09 23.23
N LEU A 114 12.27 -9.39 23.11
CA LEU A 114 13.08 -10.26 22.25
C LEU A 114 12.84 -9.96 20.78
N ASP A 115 11.58 -9.67 20.39
CA ASP A 115 11.25 -9.31 19.02
C ASP A 115 11.94 -8.00 18.61
N SER A 116 12.01 -6.99 19.52
CA SER A 116 12.77 -5.76 19.26
C SER A 116 14.28 -6.02 19.10
N PHE A 117 14.86 -6.92 19.90
CA PHE A 117 16.27 -7.29 19.79
C PHE A 117 16.57 -8.06 18.50
N ARG A 118 15.72 -8.98 18.08
CA ARG A 118 15.82 -9.68 16.78
C ARG A 118 15.77 -8.69 15.60
N ILE A 119 14.94 -7.64 15.70
CA ILE A 119 14.91 -6.57 14.70
C ILE A 119 16.23 -5.79 14.69
N ALA A 120 16.88 -5.56 15.83
CA ALA A 120 18.17 -4.89 15.90
C ALA A 120 19.29 -5.72 15.23
N ILE A 121 19.33 -7.02 15.44
CA ILE A 121 20.25 -7.95 14.74
C ILE A 121 19.98 -7.96 13.23
N TYR A 122 18.71 -7.99 12.83
CA TYR A 122 18.36 -7.85 11.42
C TYR A 122 18.89 -6.55 10.82
N CYS A 123 18.81 -5.45 11.59
CA CYS A 123 19.34 -4.15 11.18
C CYS A 123 20.84 -4.22 10.92
N GLU A 124 21.59 -4.80 11.82
CA GLU A 124 23.04 -5.03 11.68
C GLU A 124 23.37 -5.84 10.42
N GLN A 125 22.78 -7.02 10.26
CA GLN A 125 23.07 -7.89 9.11
C GLN A 125 22.67 -7.29 7.75
N ASN A 126 21.83 -6.27 7.74
CA ASN A 126 21.37 -5.59 6.53
C ASN A 126 21.83 -4.13 6.43
N HIS A 127 22.69 -3.61 7.33
CA HIS A 127 23.06 -2.20 7.46
C HIS A 127 23.46 -1.55 6.12
N ARG A 128 24.32 -2.19 5.33
CA ARG A 128 24.77 -1.68 4.02
C ARG A 128 23.59 -1.44 3.04
N LYS A 129 22.57 -2.31 3.07
CA LYS A 129 21.36 -2.15 2.23
C LYS A 129 20.47 -1.03 2.76
N ILE A 130 20.43 -0.86 4.09
CA ILE A 130 19.64 0.17 4.77
C ILE A 130 20.22 1.54 4.47
N LEU A 131 21.53 1.69 4.62
CA LEU A 131 22.23 2.95 4.30
C LEU A 131 22.08 3.35 2.82
N ARG A 132 22.14 2.39 1.90
CA ARG A 132 21.94 2.67 0.46
C ARG A 132 20.50 3.06 0.12
N ASN A 133 19.52 2.58 0.86
CA ASN A 133 18.11 2.81 0.56
C ASN A 133 17.28 2.86 1.87
N PRO A 134 17.41 3.94 2.66
CA PRO A 134 16.61 4.14 3.85
C PRO A 134 15.13 4.30 3.49
N SER A 135 14.26 4.00 4.44
CA SER A 135 12.84 4.34 4.31
C SER A 135 12.64 5.83 4.50
N LYS A 136 11.68 6.39 3.77
CA LYS A 136 11.24 7.78 3.91
C LYS A 136 9.72 7.81 4.04
N LEU A 137 9.20 8.81 4.72
CA LEU A 137 7.76 9.06 4.67
C LEU A 137 7.40 9.68 3.32
N PRO A 138 6.32 9.20 2.69
CA PRO A 138 5.78 9.92 1.56
C PRO A 138 5.24 11.29 2.00
N PRO A 139 5.15 12.26 1.07
CA PRO A 139 4.52 13.55 1.35
C PRO A 139 3.16 13.41 2.06
N PRO A 140 2.85 14.28 3.01
CA PRO A 140 1.64 14.18 3.84
C PRO A 140 0.32 14.09 3.06
N VAL A 141 0.27 14.67 1.85
CA VAL A 141 -0.89 14.63 0.97
C VAL A 141 -1.35 13.20 0.64
N TYR A 142 -0.42 12.25 0.44
CA TYR A 142 -0.80 10.86 0.16
C TYR A 142 -1.42 10.16 1.37
N PHE A 143 -0.99 10.50 2.59
CA PHE A 143 -1.63 10.01 3.81
C PHE A 143 -3.04 10.58 3.97
N LYS A 144 -3.21 11.88 3.73
CA LYS A 144 -4.53 12.55 3.79
C LYS A 144 -5.49 11.94 2.77
N LEU A 145 -5.08 11.85 1.51
CA LEU A 145 -5.88 11.23 0.45
C LEU A 145 -6.22 9.76 0.75
N LYS A 146 -5.26 8.99 1.30
CA LYS A 146 -5.51 7.60 1.70
C LYS A 146 -6.56 7.49 2.80
N ARG A 147 -6.56 8.40 3.77
CA ARG A 147 -7.55 8.45 4.84
C ARG A 147 -8.92 8.82 4.31
N LEU A 148 -9.01 9.84 3.48
CA LEU A 148 -10.25 10.28 2.84
C LEU A 148 -10.87 9.21 1.94
N LEU A 149 -10.05 8.49 1.16
CA LEU A 149 -10.53 7.35 0.37
C LEU A 149 -11.09 6.23 1.24
N ALA A 150 -10.46 5.92 2.37
CA ALA A 150 -10.96 4.93 3.31
C ALA A 150 -12.27 5.37 3.97
N GLU A 151 -12.38 6.62 4.39
CA GLU A 151 -13.56 7.23 4.96
C GLU A 151 -14.72 7.25 3.95
N ARG A 152 -14.45 7.75 2.73
CA ARG A 152 -15.40 7.75 1.62
C ARG A 152 -16.00 6.37 1.39
N LYS A 153 -15.15 5.36 1.35
CA LYS A 153 -15.57 3.98 1.14
C LYS A 153 -16.47 3.47 2.25
N GLN A 154 -16.12 3.76 3.50
CA GLN A 154 -16.94 3.37 4.65
C GLN A 154 -18.31 4.04 4.59
N THR A 155 -18.36 5.34 4.27
CA THR A 155 -19.60 6.13 4.13
C THR A 155 -20.46 5.60 2.99
N VAL A 156 -19.85 5.27 1.82
CA VAL A 156 -20.57 4.63 0.70
C VAL A 156 -21.18 3.30 1.13
N LYS A 157 -20.41 2.45 1.85
CA LYS A 157 -20.90 1.16 2.34
C LYS A 157 -22.11 1.32 3.27
N GLN A 158 -22.07 2.29 4.17
CA GLN A 158 -23.20 2.61 5.06
C GLN A 158 -24.41 3.14 4.28
N SER A 159 -24.19 4.03 3.31
CA SER A 159 -25.24 4.55 2.46
C SER A 159 -25.96 3.44 1.66
N VAL A 160 -25.18 2.48 1.11
CA VAL A 160 -25.75 1.32 0.41
C VAL A 160 -26.59 0.46 1.34
N LEU A 161 -26.16 0.24 2.59
CA LEU A 161 -26.92 -0.51 3.58
C LEU A 161 -28.28 0.13 3.88
N TYR A 162 -28.32 1.46 4.10
CA TYR A 162 -29.57 2.17 4.32
C TYR A 162 -30.47 2.17 3.08
N LYS A 163 -29.91 2.28 1.87
CA LYS A 163 -30.67 2.17 0.62
C LYS A 163 -31.33 0.79 0.48
N GLN A 164 -30.62 -0.28 0.82
CA GLN A 164 -31.17 -1.63 0.82
C GLN A 164 -32.31 -1.77 1.82
N GLN A 165 -32.11 -1.30 3.07
CA GLN A 165 -33.17 -1.34 4.10
C GLN A 165 -34.39 -0.51 3.72
N LEU A 166 -34.23 0.60 3.00
CA LEU A 166 -35.34 1.42 2.50
C LEU A 166 -36.01 0.80 1.27
N HIS A 167 -35.31 -0.02 0.51
CA HIS A 167 -35.88 -0.79 -0.60
C HIS A 167 -36.73 -1.98 -0.09
N ASP A 168 -36.29 -2.60 1.00
CA ASP A 168 -36.92 -3.82 1.55
C ASP A 168 -37.97 -3.49 2.65
N ILE A 169 -38.61 -2.31 2.58
CA ILE A 169 -39.70 -1.91 3.51
C ILE A 169 -40.88 -2.87 3.39
N CYS A 170 -41.40 -3.32 4.53
CA CYS A 170 -42.58 -4.18 4.60
C CYS A 170 -43.72 -3.53 5.41
N ALA A 171 -44.87 -4.18 5.44
CA ALA A 171 -46.07 -3.68 6.14
C ALA A 171 -45.93 -3.46 7.65
N TYR A 172 -44.88 -3.99 8.24
CA TYR A 172 -44.57 -3.83 9.68
C TYR A 172 -43.56 -2.72 9.97
N ASP A 173 -42.97 -2.08 8.94
CA ASP A 173 -42.12 -0.92 9.15
C ASP A 173 -42.98 0.31 9.53
N THR A 174 -42.59 0.99 10.60
CA THR A 174 -43.29 2.21 11.03
C THR A 174 -42.80 3.42 10.24
N ASP A 175 -43.68 4.42 10.03
CA ASP A 175 -43.31 5.68 9.34
C ASP A 175 -42.12 6.36 10.02
N LEU A 176 -42.08 6.36 11.35
CA LEU A 176 -40.96 6.90 12.13
C LEU A 176 -39.65 6.14 11.88
N SER A 177 -39.69 4.82 11.62
CA SER A 177 -38.52 4.05 11.28
C SER A 177 -37.98 4.42 9.89
N VAL A 178 -38.87 4.57 8.93
CA VAL A 178 -38.57 4.98 7.55
C VAL A 178 -37.98 6.40 7.54
N GLU A 179 -38.58 7.33 8.28
CA GLU A 179 -38.10 8.69 8.40
C GLU A 179 -36.69 8.78 9.00
N ARG A 180 -36.40 8.02 10.08
CA ARG A 180 -35.05 7.96 10.65
C ARG A 180 -34.02 7.41 9.65
N LYS A 181 -34.34 6.35 8.92
CA LYS A 181 -33.45 5.78 7.88
C LYS A 181 -33.17 6.79 6.76
N ASN A 182 -34.19 7.53 6.30
CA ASN A 182 -34.05 8.59 5.31
C ASN A 182 -33.17 9.76 5.82
N GLY A 183 -33.37 10.19 7.07
CA GLY A 183 -32.52 11.19 7.72
C GLY A 183 -31.05 10.78 7.77
N GLN A 184 -30.78 9.53 8.15
CA GLN A 184 -29.41 9.01 8.16
C GLN A 184 -28.80 8.91 6.76
N LEU A 185 -29.59 8.48 5.77
CA LEU A 185 -29.12 8.41 4.38
C LEU A 185 -28.78 9.81 3.84
N LYS A 186 -29.58 10.83 4.16
CA LYS A 186 -29.29 12.22 3.82
C LYS A 186 -27.97 12.69 4.43
N THR A 187 -27.76 12.46 5.73
CA THR A 187 -26.52 12.82 6.43
C THR A 187 -25.29 12.14 5.79
N LEU A 188 -25.38 10.85 5.44
CA LEU A 188 -24.30 10.14 4.77
C LEU A 188 -24.01 10.69 3.36
N ASN A 189 -25.03 11.07 2.62
CA ASN A 189 -24.85 11.68 1.29
C ASN A 189 -24.20 13.07 1.38
N ASP A 190 -24.54 13.86 2.38
CA ASP A 190 -23.90 15.16 2.61
C ASP A 190 -22.45 14.99 3.07
N ALA A 191 -22.16 14.01 3.93
CA ALA A 191 -20.79 13.65 4.30
C ALA A 191 -19.98 13.21 3.07
N LEU A 192 -20.55 12.40 2.16
CA LEU A 192 -19.87 12.00 0.92
C LEU A 192 -19.50 13.21 0.05
N LYS A 193 -20.40 14.20 -0.09
CA LYS A 193 -20.09 15.44 -0.82
C LYS A 193 -18.95 16.21 -0.16
N GLY A 194 -18.96 16.31 1.17
CA GLY A 194 -17.88 16.95 1.92
C GLY A 194 -16.53 16.28 1.69
N ILE A 195 -16.47 14.94 1.80
CA ILE A 195 -15.26 14.16 1.56
C ILE A 195 -14.77 14.32 0.12
N ASP A 196 -15.69 14.28 -0.88
CA ASP A 196 -15.33 14.45 -2.28
C ASP A 196 -14.77 15.85 -2.57
N ASN A 197 -15.33 16.90 -1.95
CA ASN A 197 -14.83 18.27 -2.05
C ASN A 197 -13.43 18.41 -1.44
N GLU A 198 -13.19 17.80 -0.28
CA GLU A 198 -11.88 17.81 0.37
C GLU A 198 -10.82 17.08 -0.47
N ILE A 199 -11.17 15.95 -1.07
CA ILE A 199 -10.31 15.25 -2.03
C ILE A 199 -9.99 16.15 -3.23
N ASP A 200 -10.99 16.86 -3.78
CA ASP A 200 -10.79 17.77 -4.92
C ASP A 200 -9.88 18.93 -4.57
N MET A 201 -9.95 19.44 -3.35
CA MET A 201 -9.04 20.47 -2.85
C MET A 201 -7.58 19.96 -2.90
N TYR A 202 -7.29 18.80 -2.31
CA TYR A 202 -5.93 18.24 -2.34
C TYR A 202 -5.42 17.90 -3.75
N ILE A 203 -6.31 17.48 -4.67
CA ILE A 203 -5.93 17.26 -6.07
C ILE A 203 -5.53 18.58 -6.73
N LYS A 204 -6.26 19.67 -6.47
CA LYS A 204 -5.99 20.98 -7.07
C LYS A 204 -4.78 21.69 -6.49
N GLU A 205 -4.47 21.47 -5.22
CA GLU A 205 -3.30 22.03 -4.53
C GLU A 205 -1.97 21.49 -5.06
N ASP A 206 -1.97 20.27 -5.61
CA ASP A 206 -0.77 19.61 -6.13
C ASP A 206 -0.87 19.44 -7.65
N ALA A 207 -0.04 20.20 -8.40
CA ALA A 207 -0.07 20.22 -9.86
C ALA A 207 0.25 18.86 -10.49
N ASP A 208 1.17 18.07 -9.88
CA ASP A 208 1.55 16.75 -10.38
C ASP A 208 0.45 15.72 -10.13
N ILE A 209 -0.20 15.78 -8.97
CA ILE A 209 -1.37 14.94 -8.66
C ILE A 209 -2.51 15.30 -9.62
N SER A 210 -2.80 16.58 -9.83
CA SER A 210 -3.86 17.06 -10.72
C SER A 210 -3.64 16.58 -12.16
N LYS A 211 -2.42 16.74 -12.67
CA LYS A 211 -2.02 16.27 -14.01
C LYS A 211 -2.21 14.75 -14.15
N ASN A 212 -1.66 13.98 -13.22
CA ASN A 212 -1.71 12.52 -13.28
C ASN A 212 -3.12 11.98 -13.08
N PHE A 213 -3.92 12.64 -12.24
CA PHE A 213 -5.34 12.33 -12.08
C PHE A 213 -6.11 12.52 -13.39
N SER A 214 -5.91 13.64 -14.09
CA SER A 214 -6.52 13.90 -15.40
C SER A 214 -6.07 12.90 -16.46
N LEU A 215 -4.80 12.53 -16.48
CA LEU A 215 -4.27 11.52 -17.38
C LEU A 215 -4.89 10.13 -17.13
N LEU A 216 -5.03 9.71 -15.89
CA LEU A 216 -5.63 8.42 -15.55
C LEU A 216 -7.12 8.37 -15.88
N THR A 217 -7.85 9.43 -15.54
CA THR A 217 -9.30 9.52 -15.82
C THR A 217 -9.64 9.68 -17.30
N SER A 218 -8.66 10.02 -18.16
CA SER A 218 -8.84 10.01 -19.61
C SER A 218 -9.01 8.61 -20.20
N ILE A 219 -8.64 7.55 -19.45
CA ILE A 219 -8.80 6.16 -19.91
C ILE A 219 -10.26 5.73 -19.71
N PRO A 220 -11.00 5.34 -20.76
CA PRO A 220 -12.36 4.87 -20.60
C PRO A 220 -12.48 3.74 -19.59
N GLY A 221 -13.32 3.93 -18.57
CA GLY A 221 -13.50 2.98 -17.47
C GLY A 221 -12.62 3.22 -16.23
N ILE A 222 -11.60 4.06 -16.29
CA ILE A 222 -10.86 4.48 -15.10
C ILE A 222 -11.53 5.70 -14.47
N GLY A 223 -12.32 5.44 -13.45
CA GLY A 223 -13.00 6.47 -12.69
C GLY A 223 -12.13 7.07 -11.58
N ARG A 224 -12.67 8.11 -10.94
CA ARG A 224 -12.06 8.88 -9.84
C ARG A 224 -11.40 7.99 -8.78
N VAL A 225 -12.10 6.97 -8.29
CA VAL A 225 -11.62 6.12 -7.18
C VAL A 225 -10.37 5.35 -7.58
N VAL A 226 -10.39 4.68 -8.74
CA VAL A 226 -9.24 3.88 -9.22
C VAL A 226 -8.05 4.77 -9.54
N ALA A 227 -8.27 5.95 -10.12
CA ALA A 227 -7.21 6.93 -10.40
C ALA A 227 -6.54 7.38 -9.09
N LEU A 228 -7.32 7.80 -8.10
CA LEU A 228 -6.79 8.24 -6.80
C LEU A 228 -6.13 7.13 -6.00
N GLU A 229 -6.74 5.93 -5.95
CA GLU A 229 -6.09 4.77 -5.30
C GLU A 229 -4.73 4.48 -5.93
N THR A 230 -4.63 4.54 -7.27
CA THR A 230 -3.36 4.31 -7.95
C THR A 230 -2.33 5.39 -7.60
N ILE A 231 -2.71 6.67 -7.62
CA ILE A 231 -1.85 7.79 -7.24
C ILE A 231 -1.35 7.61 -5.80
N VAL A 232 -2.24 7.32 -4.86
CA VAL A 232 -1.90 7.14 -3.44
C VAL A 232 -1.00 5.93 -3.21
N LEU A 233 -1.32 4.77 -3.84
CA LEU A 233 -0.56 3.53 -3.64
C LEU A 233 0.81 3.55 -4.31
N THR A 234 1.00 4.37 -5.34
CA THR A 234 2.27 4.53 -6.05
C THR A 234 3.05 5.78 -5.61
N GLU A 235 2.48 6.58 -4.68
CA GLU A 235 3.00 7.89 -4.33
C GLU A 235 3.24 8.73 -5.59
N ASN A 236 2.18 8.86 -6.38
CA ASN A 236 2.19 9.53 -7.68
C ASN A 236 3.25 8.96 -8.66
N PHE A 237 3.38 7.64 -8.68
CA PHE A 237 4.34 6.87 -9.50
C PHE A 237 5.82 7.04 -9.12
N MET A 238 6.10 7.67 -7.98
CA MET A 238 7.47 7.81 -7.46
C MET A 238 7.95 6.55 -6.73
N ALA A 239 7.14 5.96 -5.86
CA ALA A 239 7.49 4.75 -5.12
C ALA A 239 7.34 3.48 -5.98
N ILE A 240 6.36 3.45 -6.87
CA ILE A 240 6.12 2.32 -7.79
C ILE A 240 5.95 2.88 -9.21
N ASP A 241 7.03 2.93 -9.96
CA ASP A 241 7.12 3.42 -11.35
C ASP A 241 6.90 2.33 -12.41
N ASN A 242 6.89 1.07 -12.00
CA ASN A 242 6.82 -0.09 -12.89
C ASN A 242 5.45 -0.79 -12.79
N PRO A 243 4.72 -0.96 -13.90
CA PRO A 243 3.39 -1.57 -13.92
C PRO A 243 3.38 -3.03 -13.42
N ARG A 244 4.48 -3.79 -13.61
CA ARG A 244 4.58 -5.16 -13.10
C ARG A 244 4.74 -5.18 -11.58
N LYS A 245 5.51 -4.25 -11.00
CA LYS A 245 5.61 -4.09 -9.55
C LYS A 245 4.26 -3.72 -8.95
N TYR A 246 3.53 -2.79 -9.57
CA TYR A 246 2.19 -2.42 -9.14
C TYR A 246 1.21 -3.60 -9.22
N ALA A 247 1.22 -4.35 -10.33
CA ALA A 247 0.41 -5.55 -10.49
C ALA A 247 0.71 -6.63 -9.43
N CYS A 248 1.98 -6.79 -9.03
CA CYS A 248 2.37 -7.65 -7.91
C CYS A 248 1.81 -7.13 -6.59
N TYR A 249 1.93 -5.82 -6.34
CA TYR A 249 1.50 -5.15 -5.12
C TYR A 249 -0.01 -5.29 -4.87
N ILE A 250 -0.83 -5.10 -5.90
CA ILE A 250 -2.29 -5.27 -5.80
C ILE A 250 -2.77 -6.72 -6.02
N GLY A 251 -1.86 -7.67 -6.26
CA GLY A 251 -2.19 -9.10 -6.39
C GLY A 251 -2.84 -9.48 -7.74
N VAL A 252 -2.50 -8.78 -8.81
CA VAL A 252 -2.92 -9.10 -10.19
C VAL A 252 -1.89 -9.99 -10.89
N ALA A 253 -0.60 -9.80 -10.62
CA ALA A 253 0.45 -10.59 -11.25
C ALA A 253 0.42 -12.06 -10.79
N PRO A 254 0.44 -13.03 -11.72
CA PRO A 254 0.57 -14.43 -11.36
C PRO A 254 2.03 -14.79 -11.03
N PHE A 255 2.21 -15.65 -10.03
CA PHE A 255 3.49 -16.23 -9.68
C PHE A 255 3.51 -17.73 -9.99
N LYS A 256 4.58 -18.21 -10.61
CA LYS A 256 4.81 -19.64 -10.79
C LYS A 256 5.08 -20.27 -9.43
N LYS A 257 4.52 -21.45 -9.22
CA LYS A 257 4.81 -22.30 -8.06
C LYS A 257 5.41 -23.60 -8.60
N GLU A 258 6.72 -23.63 -8.66
CA GLU A 258 7.51 -24.81 -9.04
C GLU A 258 8.39 -25.17 -7.85
N SER A 259 8.36 -26.42 -7.42
CA SER A 259 9.24 -26.97 -6.38
C SER A 259 9.67 -28.35 -6.83
N GLY A 260 10.95 -28.46 -7.24
CA GLY A 260 11.56 -29.71 -7.70
C GLY A 260 10.86 -30.34 -8.92
N THR A 261 11.13 -31.61 -9.15
CA THR A 261 10.58 -32.38 -10.27
C THR A 261 9.15 -32.86 -10.03
N SER A 262 8.67 -32.88 -8.79
CA SER A 262 7.40 -33.52 -8.40
C SER A 262 6.21 -32.57 -8.28
N VAL A 263 6.41 -31.23 -8.22
CA VAL A 263 5.32 -30.27 -8.04
C VAL A 263 5.27 -29.25 -9.17
N ARG A 264 4.62 -29.60 -10.26
CA ARG A 264 4.20 -28.65 -11.32
C ARG A 264 2.85 -28.03 -10.97
N LYS A 265 2.79 -27.21 -9.91
CA LYS A 265 1.61 -26.37 -9.65
C LYS A 265 1.69 -25.16 -10.58
N GLY A 266 0.65 -24.99 -11.42
CA GLY A 266 0.55 -23.85 -12.35
C GLY A 266 0.67 -22.48 -11.66
N SER A 267 0.66 -21.41 -12.44
CA SER A 267 0.75 -20.04 -11.91
C SER A 267 -0.53 -19.62 -11.17
N SER A 268 -0.39 -18.98 -10.03
CA SER A 268 -1.50 -18.41 -9.26
C SER A 268 -1.21 -16.98 -8.81
N VAL A 269 -2.27 -16.16 -8.69
CA VAL A 269 -2.15 -14.80 -8.15
C VAL A 269 -1.97 -14.83 -6.63
N SER A 270 -1.23 -13.85 -6.10
CA SER A 270 -1.06 -13.71 -4.65
C SER A 270 -2.39 -13.35 -3.99
N LYS A 271 -2.79 -14.10 -2.95
CA LYS A 271 -3.94 -13.74 -2.08
C LYS A 271 -3.61 -12.59 -1.11
N LYS A 272 -2.36 -12.18 -1.03
CA LYS A 272 -1.79 -11.25 -0.05
C LYS A 272 -1.64 -9.81 -0.60
N GLY A 273 -2.04 -9.56 -1.87
CA GLY A 273 -2.03 -8.22 -2.46
C GLY A 273 -3.09 -7.29 -1.85
N PHE A 274 -3.03 -6.01 -2.20
CA PHE A 274 -3.98 -5.01 -1.75
C PHE A 274 -5.35 -5.26 -2.38
N LYS A 275 -6.17 -6.07 -1.68
CA LYS A 275 -7.42 -6.65 -2.18
C LYS A 275 -8.41 -5.60 -2.68
N GLN A 276 -8.41 -4.42 -2.03
CA GLN A 276 -9.34 -3.35 -2.36
C GLN A 276 -9.07 -2.78 -3.76
N ALA A 277 -7.86 -2.30 -4.03
CA ALA A 277 -7.52 -1.76 -5.34
C ALA A 277 -7.71 -2.80 -6.46
N LYS A 278 -7.48 -4.10 -6.16
CA LYS A 278 -7.80 -5.17 -7.09
C LYS A 278 -9.29 -5.30 -7.38
N ALA A 279 -10.15 -5.09 -6.38
CA ALA A 279 -11.61 -5.14 -6.53
C ALA A 279 -12.12 -3.94 -7.33
N ASP A 280 -11.68 -2.73 -6.97
CA ASP A 280 -12.08 -1.50 -7.66
C ASP A 280 -11.58 -1.49 -9.12
N LEU A 281 -10.36 -1.95 -9.36
CA LEU A 281 -9.85 -2.19 -10.72
C LEU A 281 -10.67 -3.24 -11.48
N SER A 282 -11.25 -4.24 -10.80
CA SER A 282 -12.11 -5.24 -11.47
C SER A 282 -13.37 -4.60 -12.03
N ILE A 283 -14.00 -3.70 -11.26
CA ILE A 283 -15.17 -2.94 -11.70
C ILE A 283 -14.79 -2.04 -12.89
N ALA A 284 -13.69 -1.30 -12.78
CA ALA A 284 -13.18 -0.48 -13.85
C ALA A 284 -12.91 -1.29 -15.15
N CYS A 285 -12.38 -2.49 -15.04
CA CYS A 285 -12.12 -3.37 -16.20
C CYS A 285 -13.39 -3.81 -16.92
N LEU A 286 -14.52 -3.98 -16.21
CA LEU A 286 -15.80 -4.26 -16.84
C LEU A 286 -16.22 -3.09 -17.74
N VAL A 287 -16.08 -1.86 -17.26
CA VAL A 287 -16.35 -0.65 -18.05
C VAL A 287 -15.34 -0.49 -19.19
N CYS A 288 -14.05 -0.77 -18.97
CA CYS A 288 -13.04 -0.77 -20.02
C CYS A 288 -13.38 -1.76 -21.15
N MET A 289 -13.94 -2.93 -20.84
CA MET A 289 -14.36 -3.90 -21.87
C MET A 289 -15.54 -3.40 -22.71
N GLN A 290 -16.41 -2.54 -22.15
CA GLN A 290 -17.52 -1.94 -22.89
C GLN A 290 -17.04 -0.85 -23.85
N HIS A 291 -16.06 -0.05 -23.43
CA HIS A 291 -15.66 1.18 -24.14
C HIS A 291 -14.33 1.08 -24.91
N ILE A 292 -13.52 0.06 -24.70
CA ILE A 292 -12.25 -0.13 -25.39
C ILE A 292 -12.30 -1.39 -26.26
N PRO A 293 -12.49 -1.24 -27.60
CA PRO A 293 -12.70 -2.38 -28.52
C PRO A 293 -11.61 -3.44 -28.42
N ASN A 294 -10.34 -3.06 -28.41
CA ASN A 294 -9.25 -4.03 -28.37
C ASN A 294 -9.16 -4.83 -27.05
N ILE A 295 -9.74 -4.34 -25.95
CA ILE A 295 -9.88 -5.10 -24.69
C ILE A 295 -11.04 -6.10 -24.83
N ARG A 296 -12.14 -5.68 -25.40
CA ARG A 296 -13.31 -6.54 -25.68
C ARG A 296 -12.93 -7.69 -26.62
N ASP A 297 -12.28 -7.40 -27.75
CA ASP A 297 -11.83 -8.41 -28.71
C ASP A 297 -10.86 -9.41 -28.08
N TYR A 298 -9.96 -8.92 -27.22
CA TYR A 298 -9.07 -9.79 -26.46
C TYR A 298 -9.85 -10.73 -25.52
N TRP A 299 -10.87 -10.21 -24.83
CA TRP A 299 -11.75 -11.00 -23.97
C TRP A 299 -12.48 -12.08 -24.78
N GLU A 300 -13.16 -11.70 -25.86
CA GLU A 300 -13.97 -12.61 -26.68
C GLU A 300 -13.14 -13.73 -27.31
N ARG A 301 -11.96 -13.41 -27.77
CA ARG A 301 -11.03 -14.39 -28.33
C ARG A 301 -10.50 -15.35 -27.26
N LYS A 302 -10.01 -14.79 -26.14
CA LYS A 302 -9.26 -15.58 -25.15
C LYS A 302 -10.16 -16.38 -24.20
N ARG A 303 -11.39 -15.97 -23.96
CA ARG A 303 -12.34 -16.77 -23.16
C ARG A 303 -12.74 -18.10 -23.80
N LYS A 304 -12.54 -18.24 -25.12
CA LYS A 304 -12.75 -19.49 -25.83
C LYS A 304 -11.65 -20.52 -25.58
N GLU A 305 -10.45 -20.04 -25.25
CA GLU A 305 -9.27 -20.87 -25.06
C GLU A 305 -8.94 -21.10 -23.56
N LYS A 306 -9.35 -20.21 -22.68
CA LYS A 306 -8.95 -20.19 -21.26
C LYS A 306 -10.11 -19.85 -20.34
N CYS A 307 -10.02 -20.30 -19.08
CA CYS A 307 -10.99 -19.96 -18.05
C CYS A 307 -11.15 -18.41 -17.93
N SER A 308 -12.41 -17.97 -17.87
CA SER A 308 -12.79 -16.55 -17.82
C SER A 308 -12.06 -15.77 -16.73
N GLY A 309 -11.84 -16.34 -15.54
CA GLY A 309 -11.12 -15.69 -14.46
C GLY A 309 -9.64 -15.40 -14.80
N ILE A 310 -8.99 -16.28 -15.55
CA ILE A 310 -7.60 -16.09 -16.00
C ILE A 310 -7.55 -14.96 -17.04
N VAL A 311 -8.47 -14.96 -18.00
CA VAL A 311 -8.56 -13.94 -19.05
C VAL A 311 -8.87 -12.57 -18.44
N PHE A 312 -9.82 -12.52 -17.51
CA PHE A 312 -10.18 -11.27 -16.82
C PHE A 312 -9.01 -10.71 -16.00
N ASN A 313 -8.24 -11.57 -15.37
CA ASN A 313 -7.04 -11.13 -14.66
C ASN A 313 -5.95 -10.59 -15.60
N ALA A 314 -5.84 -11.16 -16.81
CA ALA A 314 -4.95 -10.62 -17.85
C ALA A 314 -5.42 -9.25 -18.35
N ILE A 315 -6.74 -9.01 -18.43
CA ILE A 315 -7.32 -7.69 -18.75
C ILE A 315 -6.93 -6.66 -17.70
N LYS A 316 -7.02 -6.99 -16.40
CA LYS A 316 -6.56 -6.08 -15.35
C LYS A 316 -5.12 -5.63 -15.57
N PHE A 317 -4.24 -6.56 -15.92
CA PHE A 317 -2.86 -6.20 -16.22
C PHE A 317 -2.73 -5.33 -17.47
N LYS A 318 -3.51 -5.58 -18.51
CA LYS A 318 -3.54 -4.72 -19.70
C LYS A 318 -4.03 -3.30 -19.41
N VAL A 319 -4.99 -3.15 -18.50
CA VAL A 319 -5.46 -1.83 -18.01
C VAL A 319 -4.36 -1.14 -17.20
N ILE A 320 -3.71 -1.85 -16.30
CA ILE A 320 -2.55 -1.31 -15.55
C ILE A 320 -1.47 -0.80 -16.52
N LEU A 321 -1.14 -1.56 -17.55
CA LEU A 321 -0.15 -1.11 -18.56
C LEU A 321 -0.57 0.19 -19.23
N ARG A 322 -1.86 0.40 -19.53
CA ARG A 322 -2.38 1.65 -20.10
C ARG A 322 -2.26 2.80 -19.10
N MET A 323 -2.62 2.57 -17.83
CA MET A 323 -2.49 3.57 -16.77
C MET A 323 -1.05 4.08 -16.66
N PHE A 324 -0.07 3.18 -16.61
CA PHE A 324 1.34 3.57 -16.56
C PHE A 324 1.85 4.19 -17.88
N ALA A 325 1.29 3.77 -19.01
CA ALA A 325 1.68 4.32 -20.32
C ALA A 325 1.24 5.78 -20.48
N VAL A 326 0.01 6.16 -20.08
CA VAL A 326 -0.44 7.57 -20.16
C VAL A 326 0.37 8.46 -19.22
N ILE A 327 0.72 7.98 -18.04
CA ILE A 327 1.59 8.71 -17.11
C ILE A 327 2.99 8.92 -17.70
N LYS A 328 3.62 7.85 -18.20
CA LYS A 328 4.96 7.91 -18.78
C LYS A 328 5.01 8.82 -20.03
N ARG A 329 3.95 8.78 -20.84
CA ARG A 329 3.84 9.60 -22.04
C ARG A 329 3.51 11.07 -21.73
N GLY A 330 2.84 11.33 -20.61
CA GLY A 330 2.39 12.66 -20.20
C GLY A 330 1.24 13.23 -21.04
N THR A 331 0.53 12.38 -21.81
CA THR A 331 -0.59 12.76 -22.68
C THR A 331 -1.79 11.88 -22.43
N PRO A 332 -3.03 12.39 -22.61
CA PRO A 332 -4.27 11.62 -22.41
C PRO A 332 -4.31 10.33 -23.22
N TYR A 333 -5.21 9.45 -22.82
CA TYR A 333 -5.43 8.18 -23.51
C TYR A 333 -5.84 8.43 -24.99
N VAL A 334 -5.22 7.66 -25.87
CA VAL A 334 -5.55 7.64 -27.29
C VAL A 334 -5.84 6.18 -27.67
N GLU A 335 -6.94 5.95 -28.36
CA GLU A 335 -7.27 4.62 -28.85
C GLU A 335 -6.32 4.19 -29.97
N THR A 336 -5.73 3.00 -29.86
CA THR A 336 -4.65 2.55 -30.75
C THR A 336 -5.11 1.60 -31.85
N ASP A 337 -6.41 1.45 -32.07
CA ASP A 337 -6.97 0.48 -33.02
C ASP A 337 -6.61 0.72 -34.49
N ASN A 338 -6.24 1.95 -34.85
CA ASN A 338 -5.83 2.29 -36.22
C ASN A 338 -4.42 1.81 -36.61
N TYR A 339 -3.57 1.40 -35.66
CA TYR A 339 -2.19 1.00 -35.96
C TYR A 339 -2.00 -0.49 -36.30
N ARG A 340 -2.95 -1.37 -35.97
CA ARG A 340 -2.80 -2.82 -36.18
C ARG A 340 -3.41 -3.38 -37.45
N ASN A 341 -4.31 -2.64 -38.10
CA ASN A 341 -5.03 -3.15 -39.28
C ASN A 341 -4.48 -2.69 -40.62
N GLY A 342 -3.27 -2.08 -40.67
CA GLY A 342 -2.58 -1.76 -41.93
C GLY A 342 -3.41 -0.93 -42.95
N LYS A 343 -4.52 -0.35 -42.54
CA LYS A 343 -5.34 0.53 -43.37
C LYS A 343 -4.98 1.97 -43.05
N ASN A 344 -3.86 2.42 -43.62
CA ASN A 344 -3.62 3.83 -43.88
C ASN A 344 -4.75 4.36 -44.78
N LYS A 345 -5.80 4.90 -44.19
CA LYS A 345 -6.54 5.95 -44.84
C LYS A 345 -5.75 7.24 -44.57
N GLN A 346 -4.95 7.63 -45.56
CA GLN A 346 -4.49 9.02 -45.65
C GLN A 346 -5.73 9.92 -45.62
N PRO A 347 -5.74 11.04 -44.88
CA PRO A 347 -6.78 12.02 -45.03
C PRO A 347 -6.71 12.54 -46.47
N GLU A 348 -7.80 12.37 -47.18
CA GLU A 348 -7.99 13.06 -48.45
C GLU A 348 -7.90 14.58 -48.18
N VAL A 349 -6.87 15.19 -48.70
CA VAL A 349 -6.72 16.66 -48.76
C VAL A 349 -7.69 17.12 -49.89
N ASN A 350 -8.75 17.77 -49.47
CA ASN A 350 -9.55 18.66 -50.30
C ASN A 350 -9.31 20.09 -49.85
#